data_63f2ba8adb317cf324105d1df7661865
#
_entry.id   63f2ba8adb317cf324105d1df7661865
#
_cell.length_a   1.000
_cell.length_b   1.000
_cell.length_c   1.000
_cell.angle_alpha   90.00
_cell.angle_beta   90.00
_cell.angle_gamma   90.00
#
_symmetry.space_group_name_H-M   'P 1'
#
loop_
_entity.id
_entity.type
_entity.pdbx_description
1 polymer ?
#
loop_
_entity_poly.entity_id
_entity_poly.type
_entity_poly.pdbx_seq_one_letter_code
_entity_poly.pdbx_strand_id
1 'polypeptide(L)'
;MLDANFWQDKTVSQKTIKEKKLFEDLVNSFKDAATQLKDLDDLYTLATDENNLNVKREVIENIRELRSKVKKNEIKCFLSKEADSFDCYVEIHAGAGGTESQDWANMLRRMYMKWSDGKNYKCNLISEHKGEEAGIKSSTIKIEGDYVFGWLKKESGIHRLVRISPFDSGARRHTSFASIWVYPVVDENLNIEILDKDLRIDTYRSSGAGGQHVNTTDSAVRITHIPSKIVVQCQNERSQHKNKETCMNMLRARLYDFEMKKKDEENQSNEASKSEIGWGHQIRSYVLQPYRLVKDNRTNFESTSPDKVLDGDIDVFLEKSLYQIK
;
A
#
# COMPACT_ATOMS: atom_id res chain seq x y z
N MET A 1 -25.62 -17.98 -11.48
CA MET A 1 -26.74 -17.03 -11.57
C MET A 1 -28.03 -17.68 -12.11
N LEU A 2 -27.95 -18.76 -12.84
CA LEU A 2 -29.13 -19.50 -13.35
C LEU A 2 -29.71 -20.48 -12.31
N ASP A 3 -29.03 -20.69 -11.19
CA ASP A 3 -29.49 -21.54 -10.10
C ASP A 3 -30.54 -20.83 -9.27
N ALA A 4 -31.69 -21.51 -8.99
CA ALA A 4 -32.79 -20.93 -8.21
C ALA A 4 -32.38 -20.54 -6.77
N ASN A 5 -31.40 -21.24 -6.21
CA ASN A 5 -30.88 -20.98 -4.86
C ASN A 5 -29.87 -19.82 -4.80
N PHE A 6 -29.37 -19.33 -5.94
CA PHE A 6 -28.37 -18.27 -6.02
C PHE A 6 -28.80 -16.99 -5.30
N TRP A 7 -30.08 -16.67 -5.37
CA TRP A 7 -30.65 -15.44 -4.80
C TRP A 7 -31.04 -15.55 -3.32
N GLN A 8 -30.95 -16.74 -2.73
CA GLN A 8 -31.29 -16.94 -1.31
C GLN A 8 -30.17 -16.45 -0.40
N ASP A 9 -28.91 -16.57 -0.81
CA ASP A 9 -27.78 -16.02 -0.08
C ASP A 9 -27.35 -14.68 -0.68
N LYS A 10 -27.73 -13.59 0.00
CA LYS A 10 -27.50 -12.22 -0.45
C LYS A 10 -26.01 -11.88 -0.51
N THR A 11 -25.17 -12.44 0.37
CA THR A 11 -23.74 -12.18 0.44
C THR A 11 -23.00 -12.84 -0.70
N VAL A 12 -23.25 -14.12 -0.94
CA VAL A 12 -22.67 -14.88 -2.05
C VAL A 12 -23.12 -14.32 -3.40
N SER A 13 -24.41 -13.98 -3.55
CA SER A 13 -24.93 -13.42 -4.79
C SER A 13 -24.30 -12.05 -5.12
N GLN A 14 -24.17 -11.15 -4.13
CA GLN A 14 -23.52 -9.85 -4.33
C GLN A 14 -22.04 -10.00 -4.71
N LYS A 15 -21.31 -10.90 -4.05
CA LYS A 15 -19.90 -11.19 -4.36
C LYS A 15 -19.74 -11.67 -5.80
N THR A 16 -20.53 -12.67 -6.20
CA THR A 16 -20.49 -13.22 -7.56
C THR A 16 -20.87 -12.20 -8.63
N ILE A 17 -21.85 -11.32 -8.35
CA ILE A 17 -22.23 -10.24 -9.26
C ILE A 17 -21.08 -9.23 -9.43
N LYS A 18 -20.41 -8.88 -8.33
CA LYS A 18 -19.27 -7.96 -8.33
C LYS A 18 -18.09 -8.54 -9.13
N GLU A 19 -17.77 -9.81 -8.91
CA GLU A 19 -16.74 -10.53 -9.67
C GLU A 19 -17.09 -10.61 -11.16
N LYS A 20 -18.34 -11.01 -11.48
CA LYS A 20 -18.79 -11.05 -12.87
C LYS A 20 -18.64 -9.72 -13.57
N LYS A 21 -19.06 -8.61 -12.93
CA LYS A 21 -18.95 -7.26 -13.48
C LYS A 21 -17.49 -6.90 -13.76
N LEU A 22 -16.58 -7.22 -12.82
CA LEU A 22 -15.15 -6.97 -12.98
C LEU A 22 -14.59 -7.70 -14.22
N PHE A 23 -14.90 -8.98 -14.37
CA PHE A 23 -14.45 -9.76 -15.54
C PHE A 23 -15.09 -9.31 -16.84
N GLU A 24 -16.38 -8.96 -16.82
CA GLU A 24 -17.05 -8.41 -18.00
C GLU A 24 -16.42 -7.09 -18.44
N ASP A 25 -16.14 -6.18 -17.50
CA ASP A 25 -15.50 -4.89 -17.80
C ASP A 25 -14.10 -5.10 -18.37
N LEU A 26 -13.31 -6.05 -17.84
CA LEU A 26 -11.98 -6.37 -18.37
C LEU A 26 -12.05 -6.95 -19.80
N VAL A 27 -12.94 -7.91 -20.04
CA VAL A 27 -13.11 -8.53 -21.36
C VAL A 27 -13.62 -7.51 -22.38
N ASN A 28 -14.57 -6.67 -22.00
CA ASN A 28 -15.10 -5.64 -22.89
C ASN A 28 -14.03 -4.60 -23.21
N SER A 29 -13.29 -4.13 -22.20
CA SER A 29 -12.20 -3.16 -22.42
C SER A 29 -11.08 -3.70 -23.33
N PHE A 30 -10.79 -5.02 -23.25
CA PHE A 30 -9.86 -5.66 -24.17
C PHE A 30 -10.40 -5.71 -25.61
N LYS A 31 -11.68 -6.13 -25.78
CA LYS A 31 -12.33 -6.18 -27.09
C LYS A 31 -12.39 -4.78 -27.74
N ASP A 32 -12.77 -3.77 -26.96
CA ASP A 32 -12.84 -2.39 -27.42
C ASP A 32 -11.47 -1.88 -27.85
N ALA A 33 -10.42 -2.19 -27.07
CA ALA A 33 -9.05 -1.82 -27.41
C ALA A 33 -8.57 -2.51 -28.70
N ALA A 34 -8.89 -3.81 -28.87
CA ALA A 34 -8.54 -4.55 -30.07
C ALA A 34 -9.26 -4.00 -31.32
N THR A 35 -10.54 -3.67 -31.19
CA THR A 35 -11.31 -3.04 -32.26
C THR A 35 -10.76 -1.66 -32.62
N GLN A 36 -10.54 -0.81 -31.63
CA GLN A 36 -9.96 0.53 -31.85
C GLN A 36 -8.57 0.46 -32.50
N LEU A 37 -7.74 -0.51 -32.12
CA LEU A 37 -6.42 -0.68 -32.73
C LEU A 37 -6.54 -1.04 -34.22
N LYS A 38 -7.47 -1.92 -34.57
CA LYS A 38 -7.71 -2.32 -35.95
C LYS A 38 -8.23 -1.13 -36.78
N ASP A 39 -9.20 -0.37 -36.24
CA ASP A 39 -9.75 0.81 -36.92
C ASP A 39 -8.67 1.88 -37.15
N LEU A 40 -7.75 2.06 -36.17
CA LEU A 40 -6.63 3.00 -36.30
C LEU A 40 -5.58 2.52 -37.31
N ASP A 41 -5.35 1.22 -37.44
CA ASP A 41 -4.44 0.63 -38.44
C ASP A 41 -4.99 0.81 -39.85
N ASP A 42 -6.27 0.51 -40.05
CA ASP A 42 -6.98 0.72 -41.32
C ASP A 42 -6.95 2.23 -41.71
N LEU A 43 -7.22 3.13 -40.75
CA LEU A 43 -7.17 4.56 -40.98
C LEU A 43 -5.76 5.08 -41.31
N TYR A 44 -4.73 4.52 -40.64
CA TYR A 44 -3.32 4.85 -40.93
C TYR A 44 -2.93 4.44 -42.35
N THR A 45 -3.38 3.29 -42.79
CA THR A 45 -3.12 2.76 -44.15
C THR A 45 -3.76 3.67 -45.20
N LEU A 46 -5.04 4.02 -45.04
CA LEU A 46 -5.75 4.97 -45.91
C LEU A 46 -5.06 6.33 -45.95
N ALA A 47 -4.70 6.88 -44.78
CA ALA A 47 -4.00 8.17 -44.70
C ALA A 47 -2.60 8.12 -45.33
N THR A 48 -2.01 6.92 -45.45
CA THR A 48 -0.74 6.74 -46.12
C THR A 48 -0.89 6.74 -47.63
N ASP A 49 -1.92 6.08 -48.12
CA ASP A 49 -2.25 6.02 -49.56
C ASP A 49 -2.63 7.38 -50.09
N GLU A 50 -3.40 8.14 -49.30
CA GLU A 50 -3.84 9.51 -49.67
C GLU A 50 -2.78 10.60 -49.37
N ASN A 51 -1.65 10.23 -48.75
CA ASN A 51 -0.57 11.12 -48.35
C ASN A 51 -1.03 12.24 -47.38
N ASN A 52 -2.08 11.99 -46.59
CA ASN A 52 -2.68 12.95 -45.66
C ASN A 52 -1.96 13.02 -44.33
N LEU A 53 -1.06 13.99 -44.16
CA LEU A 53 -0.22 14.17 -42.98
C LEU A 53 -1.03 14.53 -41.70
N ASN A 54 -2.19 15.21 -41.85
CA ASN A 54 -2.98 15.60 -40.68
C ASN A 54 -3.65 14.38 -40.04
N VAL A 55 -4.27 13.53 -40.85
CA VAL A 55 -4.88 12.27 -40.37
C VAL A 55 -3.83 11.37 -39.78
N LYS A 56 -2.62 11.26 -40.35
CA LYS A 56 -1.53 10.48 -39.76
C LYS A 56 -1.16 10.96 -38.34
N ARG A 57 -1.11 12.29 -38.12
CA ARG A 57 -0.80 12.82 -36.78
C ARG A 57 -1.91 12.50 -35.79
N GLU A 58 -3.17 12.63 -36.19
CA GLU A 58 -4.32 12.30 -35.37
C GLU A 58 -4.32 10.81 -34.98
N VAL A 59 -4.05 9.91 -35.91
CA VAL A 59 -3.93 8.47 -35.64
C VAL A 59 -2.82 8.18 -34.65
N ILE A 60 -1.65 8.82 -34.78
CA ILE A 60 -0.54 8.64 -33.83
C ILE A 60 -0.96 9.11 -32.42
N GLU A 61 -1.70 10.18 -32.31
CA GLU A 61 -2.18 10.68 -31.02
C GLU A 61 -3.20 9.73 -30.39
N ASN A 62 -4.14 9.23 -31.18
CA ASN A 62 -5.14 8.24 -30.76
C ASN A 62 -4.48 6.92 -30.34
N ILE A 63 -3.43 6.47 -31.02
CA ILE A 63 -2.63 5.30 -30.62
C ILE A 63 -1.95 5.51 -29.24
N ARG A 64 -1.44 6.71 -28.95
CA ARG A 64 -0.86 7.04 -27.65
C ARG A 64 -1.91 6.98 -26.55
N GLU A 65 -3.10 7.51 -26.80
CA GLU A 65 -4.20 7.42 -25.85
C GLU A 65 -4.65 5.98 -25.62
N LEU A 66 -4.80 5.21 -26.71
CA LEU A 66 -5.15 3.79 -26.63
C LEU A 66 -4.12 3.00 -25.82
N ARG A 67 -2.82 3.25 -26.05
CA ARG A 67 -1.73 2.64 -25.27
C ARG A 67 -1.87 2.97 -23.77
N SER A 68 -2.23 4.20 -23.44
CA SER A 68 -2.45 4.58 -22.02
C SER A 68 -3.66 3.85 -21.41
N LYS A 69 -4.75 3.68 -22.19
CA LYS A 69 -5.94 2.91 -21.76
C LYS A 69 -5.59 1.43 -21.54
N VAL A 70 -4.87 0.82 -22.49
CA VAL A 70 -4.44 -0.58 -22.39
C VAL A 70 -3.57 -0.79 -21.16
N LYS A 71 -2.60 0.11 -20.91
CA LYS A 71 -1.75 0.04 -19.72
C LYS A 71 -2.57 0.11 -18.42
N LYS A 72 -3.58 0.98 -18.35
CA LYS A 72 -4.49 1.05 -17.19
C LYS A 72 -5.29 -0.24 -16.99
N ASN A 73 -5.75 -0.85 -18.08
CA ASN A 73 -6.48 -2.12 -18.03
C ASN A 73 -5.58 -3.28 -17.61
N GLU A 74 -4.34 -3.31 -18.08
CA GLU A 74 -3.33 -4.29 -17.68
C GLU A 74 -3.09 -4.24 -16.16
N ILE A 75 -2.93 -3.04 -15.59
CA ILE A 75 -2.79 -2.85 -14.15
C ILE A 75 -4.02 -3.38 -13.39
N LYS A 76 -5.23 -3.14 -13.89
CA LYS A 76 -6.46 -3.69 -13.30
C LYS A 76 -6.47 -5.22 -13.27
N CYS A 77 -5.87 -5.89 -14.27
CA CYS A 77 -5.73 -7.35 -14.26
C CYS A 77 -4.86 -7.85 -13.11
N PHE A 78 -3.79 -7.11 -12.75
CA PHE A 78 -2.93 -7.44 -11.60
C PHE A 78 -3.60 -7.13 -10.25
N LEU A 79 -4.59 -6.24 -10.25
CA LEU A 79 -5.39 -5.87 -9.08
C LEU A 79 -6.69 -6.68 -9.00
N SER A 80 -6.61 -7.99 -9.26
CA SER A 80 -7.79 -8.87 -9.38
C SER A 80 -8.14 -9.65 -8.11
N LYS A 81 -7.28 -9.64 -7.08
CA LYS A 81 -7.57 -10.31 -5.82
C LYS A 81 -8.67 -9.54 -5.05
N GLU A 82 -9.50 -10.27 -4.32
CA GLU A 82 -10.61 -9.70 -3.54
C GLU A 82 -10.17 -8.56 -2.62
N ALA A 83 -9.05 -8.75 -1.93
CA ALA A 83 -8.49 -7.74 -1.03
C ALA A 83 -7.94 -6.50 -1.77
N ASP A 84 -7.60 -6.59 -3.06
CA ASP A 84 -6.96 -5.50 -3.78
C ASP A 84 -7.84 -4.24 -3.89
N SER A 85 -9.17 -4.42 -3.86
CA SER A 85 -10.14 -3.32 -3.92
C SER A 85 -10.34 -2.59 -2.59
N PHE A 86 -9.72 -3.08 -1.50
CA PHE A 86 -9.93 -2.51 -0.18
C PHE A 86 -9.08 -1.27 0.06
N ASP A 87 -9.52 -0.46 1.02
CA ASP A 87 -8.70 0.54 1.66
C ASP A 87 -7.52 -0.13 2.38
N CYS A 88 -6.50 0.62 2.76
CA CYS A 88 -5.38 0.04 3.46
C CYS A 88 -4.94 0.85 4.68
N TYR A 89 -4.32 0.15 5.61
CA TYR A 89 -3.46 0.74 6.63
C TYR A 89 -2.01 0.62 6.17
N VAL A 90 -1.26 1.71 6.31
CA VAL A 90 0.20 1.74 6.14
C VAL A 90 0.83 2.06 7.47
N GLU A 91 1.57 1.13 8.00
CA GLU A 91 2.27 1.24 9.26
C GLU A 91 3.76 1.37 9.02
N ILE A 92 4.36 2.38 9.60
CA ILE A 92 5.76 2.76 9.39
C ILE A 92 6.46 2.74 10.73
N HIS A 93 7.58 2.03 10.83
CA HIS A 93 8.40 1.95 12.02
C HIS A 93 9.83 2.36 11.72
N ALA A 94 10.41 3.17 12.60
CA ALA A 94 11.84 3.43 12.60
C ALA A 94 12.60 2.15 12.92
N GLY A 95 13.61 1.83 12.12
CA GLY A 95 14.50 0.70 12.32
C GLY A 95 15.84 1.11 12.94
N ALA A 96 16.91 0.41 12.56
CA ALA A 96 18.26 0.76 12.99
C ALA A 96 18.73 2.11 12.43
N GLY A 97 19.34 2.95 13.28
CA GLY A 97 19.89 4.26 12.89
C GLY A 97 19.61 5.39 13.90
N GLY A 98 18.98 5.10 15.05
CA GLY A 98 18.72 6.10 16.10
C GLY A 98 17.80 7.24 15.60
N THR A 99 18.12 8.49 15.96
CA THR A 99 17.37 9.70 15.56
C THR A 99 17.22 9.81 14.03
N GLU A 100 18.25 9.39 13.29
CA GLU A 100 18.23 9.40 11.82
C GLU A 100 17.16 8.45 11.24
N SER A 101 16.96 7.27 11.84
CA SER A 101 15.92 6.34 11.40
C SER A 101 14.50 6.83 11.72
N GLN A 102 14.37 7.63 12.80
CA GLN A 102 13.09 8.25 13.16
C GLN A 102 12.72 9.37 12.18
N ASP A 103 13.69 10.16 11.74
CA ASP A 103 13.48 11.15 10.68
C ASP A 103 13.19 10.46 9.35
N TRP A 104 13.91 9.39 9.02
CA TRP A 104 13.62 8.58 7.83
C TRP A 104 12.20 8.03 7.80
N ALA A 105 11.71 7.48 8.90
CA ALA A 105 10.33 7.03 9.02
C ALA A 105 9.31 8.15 8.76
N ASN A 106 9.60 9.35 9.24
CA ASN A 106 8.77 10.54 8.99
C ASN A 106 8.79 10.96 7.51
N MET A 107 9.96 10.91 6.86
CA MET A 107 10.08 11.19 5.41
C MET A 107 9.25 10.19 4.58
N LEU A 108 9.28 8.89 4.92
CA LEU A 108 8.48 7.87 4.25
C LEU A 108 6.98 8.10 4.46
N ARG A 109 6.56 8.42 5.69
CA ARG A 109 5.16 8.78 5.95
C ARG A 109 4.71 9.92 5.04
N ARG A 110 5.49 10.99 4.99
CA ARG A 110 5.20 12.15 4.13
C ARG A 110 5.14 11.75 2.65
N MET A 111 6.01 10.86 2.19
CA MET A 111 6.01 10.34 0.82
C MET A 111 4.69 9.65 0.47
N TYR A 112 4.19 8.75 1.34
CA TYR A 112 2.92 8.07 1.10
C TYR A 112 1.71 8.99 1.22
N MET A 113 1.74 9.96 2.14
CA MET A 113 0.69 10.97 2.23
C MET A 113 0.61 11.81 0.95
N LYS A 114 1.75 12.29 0.44
CA LYS A 114 1.80 13.05 -0.81
C LYS A 114 1.37 12.22 -2.03
N TRP A 115 1.75 10.93 -2.06
CA TRP A 115 1.30 10.03 -3.11
C TRP A 115 -0.23 9.88 -3.07
N SER A 116 -0.82 9.68 -1.90
CA SER A 116 -2.26 9.56 -1.74
C SER A 116 -3.00 10.84 -2.16
N ASP A 117 -2.47 12.01 -1.78
CA ASP A 117 -3.01 13.31 -2.18
C ASP A 117 -2.97 13.47 -3.71
N GLY A 118 -1.87 13.10 -4.35
CA GLY A 118 -1.71 13.13 -5.81
C GLY A 118 -2.69 12.22 -6.56
N LYS A 119 -3.21 11.17 -5.90
CA LYS A 119 -4.24 10.28 -6.42
C LYS A 119 -5.67 10.69 -6.04
N ASN A 120 -5.84 11.77 -5.28
CA ASN A 120 -7.11 12.18 -4.67
C ASN A 120 -7.69 11.11 -3.73
N TYR A 121 -6.83 10.34 -3.07
CA TYR A 121 -7.22 9.41 -2.01
C TYR A 121 -7.32 10.16 -0.68
N LYS A 122 -8.23 9.71 0.17
CA LYS A 122 -8.36 10.28 1.50
C LYS A 122 -7.38 9.62 2.44
N CYS A 123 -6.47 10.40 3.02
CA CYS A 123 -5.46 9.93 3.95
C CYS A 123 -5.73 10.44 5.37
N ASN A 124 -5.87 9.52 6.33
CA ASN A 124 -6.14 9.82 7.74
C ASN A 124 -5.00 9.28 8.61
N LEU A 125 -4.48 10.11 9.49
CA LEU A 125 -3.53 9.68 10.51
C LEU A 125 -4.28 8.97 11.64
N ILE A 126 -3.97 7.69 11.87
CA ILE A 126 -4.62 6.88 12.90
C ILE A 126 -3.82 6.90 14.20
N SER A 127 -2.50 6.78 14.10
CA SER A 127 -1.61 6.71 15.26
C SER A 127 -0.25 7.29 14.91
N GLU A 128 0.35 8.01 15.86
CA GLU A 128 1.69 8.56 15.74
C GLU A 128 2.41 8.49 17.08
N HIS A 129 3.60 7.91 17.08
CA HIS A 129 4.53 7.98 18.19
C HIS A 129 5.75 8.81 17.75
N LYS A 130 5.87 10.01 18.28
CA LYS A 130 6.97 10.91 17.96
C LYS A 130 8.30 10.38 18.51
N GLY A 131 9.38 10.71 17.82
CA GLY A 131 10.72 10.55 18.33
C GLY A 131 11.01 11.53 19.48
N GLU A 132 12.06 11.26 20.25
CA GLU A 132 12.43 12.12 21.38
C GLU A 132 13.06 13.42 20.90
N GLU A 133 13.91 13.37 19.89
CA GLU A 133 14.62 14.53 19.34
C GLU A 133 14.05 14.97 18.00
N ALA A 134 13.76 14.02 17.10
CA ALA A 134 13.23 14.29 15.77
C ALA A 134 12.46 13.09 15.21
N GLY A 135 11.61 13.33 14.19
CA GLY A 135 10.93 12.30 13.46
C GLY A 135 9.88 11.53 14.25
N ILE A 136 9.66 10.27 13.86
CA ILE A 136 8.65 9.38 14.44
C ILE A 136 9.26 8.01 14.75
N LYS A 137 8.90 7.42 15.90
CA LYS A 137 9.22 6.02 16.23
C LYS A 137 8.33 5.06 15.45
N SER A 138 7.04 5.40 15.36
CA SER A 138 6.06 4.67 14.54
C SER A 138 4.90 5.57 14.13
N SER A 139 4.26 5.25 13.03
CA SER A 139 3.03 5.91 12.60
C SER A 139 2.17 4.96 11.78
N THR A 140 0.87 5.05 11.95
CA THR A 140 -0.13 4.33 11.16
C THR A 140 -1.01 5.33 10.45
N ILE A 141 -1.09 5.24 9.14
CA ILE A 141 -2.01 6.02 8.31
C ILE A 141 -3.04 5.08 7.66
N LYS A 142 -4.27 5.53 7.55
CA LYS A 142 -5.33 4.87 6.78
C LYS A 142 -5.48 5.61 5.47
N ILE A 143 -5.44 4.90 4.36
CA ILE A 143 -5.65 5.47 3.02
C ILE A 143 -6.90 4.82 2.43
N GLU A 144 -7.88 5.68 2.09
CA GLU A 144 -9.18 5.28 1.54
C GLU A 144 -9.25 5.67 0.07
N GLY A 145 -9.62 4.71 -0.79
CA GLY A 145 -9.76 4.94 -2.22
C GLY A 145 -9.76 3.65 -3.05
N ASP A 146 -9.97 3.78 -4.34
CA ASP A 146 -10.09 2.64 -5.24
C ASP A 146 -8.77 1.87 -5.39
N TYR A 147 -8.78 0.58 -5.03
CA TYR A 147 -7.64 -0.34 -5.18
C TYR A 147 -6.37 0.08 -4.44
N VAL A 148 -6.47 0.87 -3.38
CA VAL A 148 -5.31 1.39 -2.64
C VAL A 148 -4.46 0.26 -2.06
N PHE A 149 -5.08 -0.75 -1.44
CA PHE A 149 -4.35 -1.91 -0.95
C PHE A 149 -3.63 -2.64 -2.07
N GLY A 150 -4.31 -2.86 -3.21
CA GLY A 150 -3.72 -3.51 -4.36
C GLY A 150 -2.46 -2.81 -4.86
N TRP A 151 -2.45 -1.47 -4.88
CA TRP A 151 -1.28 -0.68 -5.25
C TRP A 151 -0.14 -0.78 -4.24
N LEU A 152 -0.44 -0.73 -2.95
CA LEU A 152 0.56 -0.63 -1.89
C LEU A 152 0.98 -1.98 -1.28
N LYS A 153 0.26 -3.07 -1.52
CA LYS A 153 0.54 -4.40 -0.93
C LYS A 153 1.98 -4.87 -1.07
N LYS A 154 2.66 -4.46 -2.13
CA LYS A 154 4.06 -4.78 -2.40
C LYS A 154 5.06 -3.82 -1.73
N GLU A 155 4.61 -2.77 -1.05
CA GLU A 155 5.49 -1.82 -0.35
C GLU A 155 5.87 -2.29 1.07
N SER A 156 5.29 -3.40 1.53
CA SER A 156 5.69 -4.01 2.81
C SER A 156 7.13 -4.51 2.75
N GLY A 157 7.99 -4.03 3.66
CA GLY A 157 9.39 -4.42 3.75
C GLY A 157 10.29 -3.32 4.29
N ILE A 158 11.60 -3.47 4.08
CA ILE A 158 12.61 -2.59 4.62
C ILE A 158 13.06 -1.56 3.56
N HIS A 159 12.99 -0.30 3.94
CA HIS A 159 13.46 0.84 3.14
C HIS A 159 14.76 1.38 3.75
N ARG A 160 15.81 1.45 2.93
CA ARG A 160 17.13 1.92 3.32
C ARG A 160 17.38 3.34 2.85
N LEU A 161 17.81 4.22 3.74
CA LEU A 161 18.30 5.55 3.42
C LEU A 161 19.82 5.65 3.61
N VAL A 162 20.49 6.29 2.66
CA VAL A 162 21.90 6.66 2.76
C VAL A 162 22.03 8.16 2.47
N ARG A 163 22.38 8.94 3.50
CA ARG A 163 22.62 10.39 3.36
C ARG A 163 23.65 10.88 4.38
N ILE A 164 24.10 12.11 4.19
CA ILE A 164 24.79 12.83 5.25
C ILE A 164 23.76 13.24 6.30
N SER A 165 23.98 12.83 7.55
CA SER A 165 23.03 13.08 8.63
C SER A 165 23.00 14.56 9.01
N PRO A 166 21.81 15.19 9.07
CA PRO A 166 21.67 16.54 9.62
C PRO A 166 21.84 16.58 11.16
N PHE A 167 21.84 15.44 11.83
CA PHE A 167 21.97 15.31 13.28
C PHE A 167 23.41 15.02 13.71
N ASP A 168 24.33 14.72 12.78
CA ASP A 168 25.74 14.48 13.04
C ASP A 168 26.56 15.75 12.76
N SER A 169 27.12 16.33 13.81
CA SER A 169 28.01 17.52 13.70
C SER A 169 29.25 17.26 12.82
N GLY A 170 29.65 15.97 12.67
CA GLY A 170 30.76 15.56 11.80
C GLY A 170 30.39 15.43 10.33
N ALA A 171 29.15 15.72 9.93
CA ALA A 171 28.65 15.61 8.57
C ALA A 171 28.98 14.25 7.90
N ARG A 172 28.98 13.17 8.69
CA ARG A 172 29.29 11.82 8.19
C ARG A 172 28.07 11.22 7.49
N ARG A 173 28.37 10.31 6.57
CA ARG A 173 27.35 9.55 5.86
C ARG A 173 26.83 8.43 6.74
N HIS A 174 25.52 8.43 6.97
CA HIS A 174 24.82 7.42 7.75
C HIS A 174 23.91 6.55 6.86
N THR A 175 23.70 5.33 7.31
CA THR A 175 22.72 4.42 6.73
C THR A 175 21.64 4.14 7.77
N SER A 176 20.40 4.38 7.42
CA SER A 176 19.24 4.20 8.30
C SER A 176 18.19 3.35 7.64
N PHE A 177 17.45 2.63 8.45
CA PHE A 177 16.43 1.70 8.01
C PHE A 177 15.08 2.06 8.62
N ALA A 178 14.02 1.87 7.84
CA ALA A 178 12.65 1.91 8.31
C ALA A 178 11.87 0.75 7.71
N SER A 179 10.97 0.17 8.46
CA SER A 179 10.09 -0.89 8.00
C SER A 179 8.69 -0.36 7.72
N ILE A 180 8.08 -0.85 6.65
CA ILE A 180 6.73 -0.52 6.25
C ILE A 180 5.92 -1.81 6.21
N TRP A 181 4.69 -1.73 6.72
CA TRP A 181 3.71 -2.79 6.68
C TRP A 181 2.42 -2.24 6.08
N VAL A 182 1.92 -2.90 5.04
CA VAL A 182 0.66 -2.55 4.39
C VAL A 182 -0.29 -3.71 4.56
N TYR A 183 -1.48 -3.43 5.06
CA TYR A 183 -2.54 -4.42 5.24
C TYR A 183 -3.91 -3.83 4.92
N PRO A 184 -4.85 -4.66 4.41
CA PRO A 184 -6.14 -4.18 3.97
C PRO A 184 -7.02 -3.74 5.14
N VAL A 185 -7.90 -2.78 4.90
CA VAL A 185 -9.03 -2.51 5.79
C VAL A 185 -10.08 -3.56 5.51
N VAL A 186 -10.34 -4.42 6.47
CA VAL A 186 -11.34 -5.47 6.36
C VAL A 186 -12.64 -4.96 6.93
N ASP A 187 -13.71 -4.96 6.12
CA ASP A 187 -15.06 -4.63 6.60
C ASP A 187 -15.53 -5.63 7.66
N GLU A 188 -16.40 -5.17 8.57
CA GLU A 188 -16.94 -5.95 9.69
C GLU A 188 -17.65 -7.26 9.28
N ASN A 189 -17.92 -7.46 8.00
CA ASN A 189 -18.61 -8.63 7.46
C ASN A 189 -17.71 -9.87 7.21
N LEU A 190 -16.40 -9.77 7.39
CA LEU A 190 -15.56 -10.95 7.40
C LEU A 190 -15.55 -11.52 8.82
N ASN A 191 -16.24 -12.65 9.00
CA ASN A 191 -16.37 -13.38 10.26
C ASN A 191 -15.03 -13.95 10.73
N ILE A 192 -14.12 -13.06 11.17
CA ILE A 192 -13.02 -13.50 12.03
C ILE A 192 -13.58 -13.50 13.44
N GLU A 193 -13.91 -14.66 13.94
CA GLU A 193 -14.32 -14.81 15.35
C GLU A 193 -13.13 -14.48 16.25
N ILE A 194 -13.12 -13.26 16.75
CA ILE A 194 -12.18 -12.85 17.78
C ILE A 194 -12.87 -13.09 19.13
N LEU A 195 -12.40 -14.08 19.86
CA LEU A 195 -12.91 -14.38 21.19
C LEU A 195 -12.28 -13.43 22.21
N ASP A 196 -13.09 -12.82 23.07
CA ASP A 196 -12.60 -11.89 24.11
C ASP A 196 -11.55 -12.52 25.04
N LYS A 197 -11.61 -13.83 25.26
CA LYS A 197 -10.61 -14.58 26.06
C LYS A 197 -9.21 -14.59 25.43
N ASP A 198 -9.11 -14.39 24.12
CA ASP A 198 -7.86 -14.41 23.37
C ASP A 198 -7.24 -13.01 23.26
N LEU A 199 -7.92 -12.00 23.84
CA LEU A 199 -7.48 -10.62 23.83
C LEU A 199 -6.96 -10.20 25.21
N ARG A 200 -5.80 -9.57 25.20
CA ARG A 200 -5.32 -8.78 26.31
C ARG A 200 -5.43 -7.31 25.94
N ILE A 201 -6.24 -6.56 26.71
CA ILE A 201 -6.47 -5.13 26.50
C ILE A 201 -5.79 -4.36 27.60
N ASP A 202 -4.77 -3.60 27.27
CA ASP A 202 -4.04 -2.73 28.19
C ASP A 202 -4.38 -1.27 27.85
N THR A 203 -4.77 -0.49 28.86
CA THR A 203 -4.96 0.95 28.74
C THR A 203 -3.78 1.67 29.36
N TYR A 204 -3.35 2.75 28.74
CA TYR A 204 -2.21 3.53 29.21
C TYR A 204 -2.39 5.02 28.89
N ARG A 205 -1.55 5.84 29.52
CA ARG A 205 -1.55 7.28 29.25
C ARG A 205 -0.85 7.58 27.94
N SER A 206 -1.53 8.37 27.10
CA SER A 206 -0.91 8.81 25.85
C SER A 206 0.28 9.70 26.15
N SER A 207 1.42 9.45 25.52
CA SER A 207 2.60 10.30 25.58
C SER A 207 2.62 11.19 24.33
N GLY A 208 2.45 12.51 24.51
CA GLY A 208 2.51 13.50 23.42
C GLY A 208 2.54 14.94 23.94
N ALA A 209 2.96 15.87 23.11
CA ALA A 209 2.90 17.30 23.35
C ALA A 209 1.44 17.78 23.33
N GLY A 210 0.71 17.57 24.41
CA GLY A 210 -0.69 18.00 24.61
C GLY A 210 -0.88 18.51 26.03
N GLY A 211 -1.83 19.42 26.22
CA GLY A 211 -2.08 20.07 27.49
C GLY A 211 -2.45 19.10 28.63
N GLN A 212 -2.68 19.63 29.82
CA GLN A 212 -2.89 18.93 31.11
C GLN A 212 -3.86 17.74 31.07
N HIS A 213 -4.80 17.69 30.10
CA HIS A 213 -5.80 16.62 29.96
C HIS A 213 -5.23 15.34 29.31
N VAL A 214 -4.21 15.44 28.47
CA VAL A 214 -3.59 14.30 27.77
C VAL A 214 -2.77 13.42 28.72
N ASN A 215 -2.21 14.04 29.76
CA ASN A 215 -1.35 13.37 30.74
C ASN A 215 -2.12 12.81 31.96
N THR A 216 -3.42 13.06 32.06
CA THR A 216 -4.24 12.67 33.24
C THR A 216 -5.21 11.52 32.97
N THR A 217 -5.54 11.23 31.72
CA THR A 217 -6.54 10.19 31.36
C THR A 217 -5.89 9.05 30.58
N ASP A 218 -6.16 7.80 31.01
CA ASP A 218 -5.70 6.58 30.33
C ASP A 218 -6.57 6.31 29.07
N SER A 219 -6.43 7.17 28.06
CA SER A 219 -7.22 7.11 26.82
C SER A 219 -6.61 6.23 25.74
N ALA A 220 -5.31 5.97 25.81
CA ALA A 220 -4.62 5.11 24.84
C ALA A 220 -4.94 3.64 25.12
N VAL A 221 -5.17 2.87 24.06
CA VAL A 221 -5.52 1.45 24.11
C VAL A 221 -4.50 0.64 23.33
N ARG A 222 -4.03 -0.44 23.94
CA ARG A 222 -3.22 -1.48 23.30
C ARG A 222 -3.99 -2.79 23.40
N ILE A 223 -4.16 -3.47 22.27
CA ILE A 223 -4.77 -4.80 22.23
C ILE A 223 -3.72 -5.78 21.73
N THR A 224 -3.52 -6.84 22.50
CA THR A 224 -2.65 -7.97 22.13
C THR A 224 -3.51 -9.20 21.93
N HIS A 225 -3.45 -9.77 20.74
CA HIS A 225 -4.05 -11.09 20.47
C HIS A 225 -3.06 -12.19 20.88
N ILE A 226 -3.43 -12.93 21.92
CA ILE A 226 -2.54 -13.88 22.60
C ILE A 226 -2.07 -15.00 21.66
N PRO A 227 -2.96 -15.65 20.84
CA PRO A 227 -2.55 -16.76 19.99
C PRO A 227 -1.59 -16.37 18.87
N SER A 228 -1.84 -15.22 18.22
CA SER A 228 -1.00 -14.76 17.09
C SER A 228 0.12 -13.81 17.52
N LYS A 229 0.14 -13.37 18.78
CA LYS A 229 1.08 -12.36 19.32
C LYS A 229 1.04 -11.01 18.58
N ILE A 230 -0.02 -10.75 17.85
CA ILE A 230 -0.22 -9.48 17.14
C ILE A 230 -0.60 -8.41 18.17
N VAL A 231 0.10 -7.28 18.12
CA VAL A 231 -0.15 -6.13 18.99
C VAL A 231 -0.57 -4.94 18.14
N VAL A 232 -1.65 -4.28 18.53
CA VAL A 232 -2.14 -3.03 17.94
C VAL A 232 -2.33 -1.98 19.03
N GLN A 233 -2.13 -0.72 18.69
CA GLN A 233 -2.29 0.38 19.65
C GLN A 233 -2.88 1.61 18.96
N CYS A 234 -3.74 2.34 19.67
CA CYS A 234 -4.34 3.58 19.21
C CYS A 234 -4.44 4.58 20.37
N GLN A 235 -4.09 5.85 20.10
CA GLN A 235 -4.14 6.93 21.08
C GLN A 235 -4.67 8.25 20.50
N ASN A 236 -5.34 8.19 19.35
CA ASN A 236 -5.66 9.36 18.53
C ASN A 236 -6.87 10.14 19.06
N GLU A 237 -7.81 9.45 19.67
CA GLU A 237 -9.05 10.02 20.17
C GLU A 237 -8.99 10.23 21.69
N ARG A 238 -9.70 11.25 22.19
CA ARG A 238 -9.87 11.49 23.63
C ARG A 238 -10.73 10.42 24.31
N SER A 239 -11.55 9.71 23.54
CA SER A 239 -12.44 8.66 24.00
C SER A 239 -11.74 7.30 23.94
N GLN A 240 -11.57 6.67 25.12
CA GLN A 240 -11.06 5.30 25.24
C GLN A 240 -11.89 4.30 24.42
N HIS A 241 -13.22 4.47 24.38
CA HIS A 241 -14.11 3.60 23.60
C HIS A 241 -13.83 3.68 22.10
N LYS A 242 -13.65 4.87 21.54
CA LYS A 242 -13.31 5.05 20.12
C LYS A 242 -11.93 4.48 19.80
N ASN A 243 -10.96 4.68 20.68
CA ASN A 243 -9.63 4.09 20.51
C ASN A 243 -9.69 2.56 20.57
N LYS A 244 -10.52 1.98 21.45
CA LYS A 244 -10.73 0.53 21.52
C LYS A 244 -11.36 -0.01 20.22
N GLU A 245 -12.39 0.63 19.71
CA GLU A 245 -13.05 0.27 18.46
C GLU A 245 -12.08 0.33 17.27
N THR A 246 -11.32 1.42 17.16
CA THR A 246 -10.27 1.56 16.13
C THR A 246 -9.21 0.47 16.26
N CYS A 247 -8.73 0.18 17.47
CA CYS A 247 -7.80 -0.94 17.71
C CYS A 247 -8.40 -2.29 17.31
N MET A 248 -9.68 -2.54 17.60
CA MET A 248 -10.35 -3.79 17.19
C MET A 248 -10.40 -3.93 15.67
N ASN A 249 -10.71 -2.86 14.95
CA ASN A 249 -10.73 -2.87 13.49
C ASN A 249 -9.32 -3.07 12.91
N MET A 250 -8.31 -2.45 13.50
CA MET A 250 -6.90 -2.68 13.13
C MET A 250 -6.47 -4.12 13.41
N LEU A 251 -6.91 -4.71 14.54
CA LEU A 251 -6.61 -6.10 14.87
C LEU A 251 -7.25 -7.07 13.88
N ARG A 252 -8.54 -6.86 13.53
CA ARG A 252 -9.23 -7.66 12.50
C ARG A 252 -8.49 -7.64 11.17
N ALA A 253 -8.07 -6.46 10.73
CA ALA A 253 -7.31 -6.30 9.49
C ALA A 253 -5.97 -7.05 9.52
N ARG A 254 -5.22 -6.96 10.63
CA ARG A 254 -3.95 -7.69 10.78
C ARG A 254 -4.13 -9.21 10.87
N LEU A 255 -5.18 -9.68 11.55
CA LEU A 255 -5.50 -11.10 11.63
C LEU A 255 -5.88 -11.66 10.26
N TYR A 256 -6.64 -10.90 9.46
CA TYR A 256 -6.97 -11.28 8.09
C TYR A 256 -5.72 -11.44 7.22
N ASP A 257 -4.82 -10.47 7.25
CA ASP A 257 -3.55 -10.55 6.50
C ASP A 257 -2.70 -11.75 6.97
N PHE A 258 -2.68 -12.00 8.27
CA PHE A 258 -1.98 -13.15 8.86
C PHE A 258 -2.57 -14.49 8.41
N GLU A 259 -3.90 -14.63 8.41
CA GLU A 259 -4.57 -15.85 7.93
C GLU A 259 -4.41 -16.05 6.41
N MET A 260 -4.47 -14.96 5.64
CA MET A 260 -4.21 -15.02 4.19
C MET A 260 -2.79 -15.45 3.89
N LYS A 261 -1.80 -14.91 4.61
CA LYS A 261 -0.40 -15.34 4.47
C LYS A 261 -0.22 -16.80 4.86
N LYS A 262 -0.84 -17.23 5.94
CA LYS A 262 -0.79 -18.63 6.38
C LYS A 262 -1.37 -19.58 5.32
N LYS A 263 -2.49 -19.21 4.70
CA LYS A 263 -3.06 -19.95 3.56
C LYS A 263 -2.16 -19.95 2.34
N ASP A 264 -1.54 -18.80 2.03
CA ASP A 264 -0.58 -18.70 0.93
C ASP A 264 0.69 -19.51 1.22
N GLU A 265 1.18 -19.56 2.47
CA GLU A 265 2.31 -20.40 2.91
C GLU A 265 1.97 -21.89 2.87
N GLU A 266 0.78 -22.30 3.28
CA GLU A 266 0.30 -23.69 3.16
C GLU A 266 0.21 -24.13 1.70
N ASN A 267 -0.17 -23.22 0.79
CA ASN A 267 -0.18 -23.46 -0.66
C ASN A 267 1.24 -23.45 -1.26
N GLN A 268 2.16 -22.65 -0.73
CA GLN A 268 3.56 -22.58 -1.16
C GLN A 268 4.46 -23.65 -0.52
N SER A 269 4.06 -24.27 0.58
CA SER A 269 4.81 -25.39 1.19
C SER A 269 4.83 -26.63 0.30
N ASN A 270 3.98 -26.69 -0.73
CA ASN A 270 4.06 -27.65 -1.82
C ASN A 270 5.02 -27.24 -2.95
N GLU A 271 5.49 -26.01 -2.99
CA GLU A 271 6.53 -25.52 -3.91
C GLU A 271 7.75 -25.09 -3.10
N ALA A 272 8.72 -26.02 -3.01
CA ALA A 272 9.92 -25.87 -2.22
C ALA A 272 10.79 -24.69 -2.67
N SER A 273 11.06 -23.80 -1.75
CA SER A 273 12.35 -23.29 -1.31
C SER A 273 12.26 -21.88 -0.73
N LYS A 274 12.38 -21.90 0.50
CA LYS A 274 12.61 -20.92 1.56
C LYS A 274 13.59 -19.83 1.20
N SER A 275 13.18 -18.59 1.33
CA SER A 275 14.11 -17.55 1.75
C SER A 275 13.67 -17.05 3.12
N GLU A 276 14.53 -17.23 4.11
CA GLU A 276 14.33 -16.75 5.48
C GLU A 276 14.03 -15.25 5.50
N ILE A 277 12.99 -14.87 6.25
CA ILE A 277 12.69 -13.48 6.55
C ILE A 277 13.72 -13.00 7.58
N GLY A 278 14.88 -12.62 7.08
CA GLY A 278 15.94 -11.99 7.84
C GLY A 278 16.11 -10.54 7.39
N TRP A 279 16.85 -9.74 8.16
CA TRP A 279 17.22 -8.33 7.89
C TRP A 279 17.77 -8.05 6.48
N GLY A 280 17.86 -9.05 5.59
CA GLY A 280 18.36 -8.99 4.23
C GLY A 280 17.37 -8.51 3.15
N HIS A 281 16.07 -8.48 3.42
CA HIS A 281 15.09 -8.13 2.39
C HIS A 281 14.80 -6.62 2.31
N GLN A 282 15.80 -5.85 1.89
CA GLN A 282 15.60 -4.45 1.54
C GLN A 282 14.86 -4.38 0.20
N ILE A 283 13.64 -3.83 0.22
CA ILE A 283 12.85 -3.67 -1.01
C ILE A 283 13.32 -2.48 -1.82
N ARG A 284 13.71 -1.37 -1.16
CA ARG A 284 14.15 -0.15 -1.86
C ARG A 284 15.25 0.58 -1.09
N SER A 285 16.23 1.07 -1.85
CA SER A 285 17.34 1.86 -1.34
C SER A 285 17.27 3.28 -1.88
N TYR A 286 17.39 4.25 -1.00
CA TYR A 286 17.41 5.67 -1.29
C TYR A 286 18.78 6.23 -0.95
N VAL A 287 19.53 6.67 -1.95
CA VAL A 287 20.86 7.27 -1.80
C VAL A 287 20.76 8.73 -2.18
N LEU A 288 21.03 9.62 -1.23
CA LEU A 288 21.02 11.06 -1.46
C LEU A 288 22.42 11.60 -1.68
N GLN A 289 23.45 10.93 -1.12
CA GLN A 289 24.87 11.29 -1.23
C GLN A 289 25.76 10.04 -1.22
N PRO A 290 26.90 10.00 -1.97
CA PRO A 290 27.46 11.07 -2.81
C PRO A 290 26.78 11.23 -4.17
N TYR A 291 25.99 10.28 -4.60
CA TYR A 291 25.15 10.32 -5.81
C TYR A 291 23.70 10.22 -5.45
N ARG A 292 22.83 10.64 -6.36
CA ARG A 292 21.38 10.69 -6.12
C ARG A 292 20.70 9.56 -6.87
N LEU A 293 20.19 8.58 -6.13
CA LEU A 293 19.59 7.37 -6.73
C LEU A 293 18.54 6.76 -5.79
N VAL A 294 17.40 6.39 -6.33
CA VAL A 294 16.47 5.47 -5.69
C VAL A 294 16.42 4.20 -6.52
N LYS A 295 16.70 3.06 -5.90
CA LYS A 295 16.71 1.75 -6.54
C LYS A 295 15.76 0.80 -5.82
N ASP A 296 14.86 0.17 -6.56
CA ASP A 296 14.08 -0.97 -6.08
C ASP A 296 14.86 -2.26 -6.37
N ASN A 297 15.21 -2.97 -5.30
CA ASN A 297 16.04 -4.18 -5.39
C ASN A 297 15.30 -5.37 -6.02
N ARG A 298 13.98 -5.35 -6.03
CA ARG A 298 13.14 -6.42 -6.57
C ARG A 298 13.01 -6.30 -8.10
N THR A 299 12.75 -5.07 -8.56
CA THR A 299 12.50 -4.79 -9.99
C THR A 299 13.75 -4.32 -10.71
N ASN A 300 14.84 -4.02 -9.99
CA ASN A 300 16.04 -3.33 -10.48
C ASN A 300 15.74 -1.99 -11.17
N PHE A 301 14.56 -1.41 -10.89
CA PHE A 301 14.24 -0.08 -11.40
C PHE A 301 14.96 1.00 -10.60
N GLU A 302 15.51 1.98 -11.31
CA GLU A 302 16.29 3.09 -10.76
C GLU A 302 15.68 4.43 -11.16
N SER A 303 15.69 5.39 -10.24
CA SER A 303 15.33 6.79 -10.48
C SER A 303 16.45 7.70 -9.98
N THR A 304 16.88 8.62 -10.80
CA THR A 304 17.95 9.60 -10.47
C THR A 304 17.41 10.85 -9.78
N SER A 305 16.10 10.89 -9.50
CA SER A 305 15.42 12.03 -8.87
C SER A 305 14.81 11.65 -7.52
N PRO A 306 15.61 11.44 -6.45
CA PRO A 306 15.10 11.03 -5.13
C PRO A 306 14.07 12.02 -4.56
N ASP A 307 14.23 13.32 -4.80
CA ASP A 307 13.31 14.34 -4.27
C ASP A 307 11.90 14.14 -4.82
N LYS A 308 11.75 13.87 -6.13
CA LYS A 308 10.43 13.59 -6.74
C LYS A 308 9.81 12.35 -6.13
N VAL A 309 10.61 11.30 -5.91
CA VAL A 309 10.14 10.07 -5.28
C VAL A 309 9.66 10.34 -3.85
N LEU A 310 10.45 11.08 -3.06
CA LEU A 310 10.08 11.47 -1.69
C LEU A 310 8.91 12.47 -1.64
N ASP A 311 8.66 13.16 -2.74
CA ASP A 311 7.48 14.02 -2.92
C ASP A 311 6.23 13.27 -3.45
N GLY A 312 6.28 11.94 -3.49
CA GLY A 312 5.14 11.08 -3.78
C GLY A 312 5.10 10.51 -5.21
N ASP A 313 6.07 10.80 -6.07
CA ASP A 313 6.15 10.23 -7.42
C ASP A 313 6.72 8.79 -7.37
N ILE A 314 5.91 7.86 -6.84
CA ILE A 314 6.27 6.44 -6.68
C ILE A 314 5.53 5.52 -7.64
N ASP A 315 4.66 6.02 -8.51
CA ASP A 315 3.79 5.23 -9.39
C ASP A 315 4.56 4.20 -10.20
N VAL A 316 5.68 4.60 -10.81
CA VAL A 316 6.48 3.71 -11.65
C VAL A 316 7.08 2.56 -10.84
N PHE A 317 7.46 2.80 -9.57
CA PHE A 317 7.93 1.75 -8.67
C PHE A 317 6.81 0.78 -8.32
N LEU A 318 5.63 1.30 -8.00
CA LEU A 318 4.44 0.50 -7.69
C LEU A 318 4.03 -0.35 -8.90
N GLU A 319 3.88 0.25 -10.07
CA GLU A 319 3.57 -0.44 -11.32
C GLU A 319 4.54 -1.60 -11.57
N LYS A 320 5.85 -1.32 -11.59
CA LYS A 320 6.86 -2.36 -11.85
C LYS A 320 6.87 -3.46 -10.81
N SER A 321 6.55 -3.14 -9.56
CA SER A 321 6.43 -4.16 -8.52
C SER A 321 5.24 -5.09 -8.74
N LEU A 322 4.12 -4.58 -9.30
CA LEU A 322 2.94 -5.38 -9.62
C LEU A 322 3.23 -6.40 -10.73
N TYR A 323 4.05 -6.04 -11.74
CA TYR A 323 4.45 -6.95 -12.82
C TYR A 323 5.33 -8.11 -12.35
N GLN A 324 5.92 -8.07 -11.17
CA GLN A 324 6.64 -9.21 -10.60
C GLN A 324 5.64 -10.26 -10.09
N ILE A 325 5.26 -11.16 -10.97
CA ILE A 325 4.55 -12.39 -10.62
C ILE A 325 5.60 -13.34 -10.03
N LYS A 326 5.51 -13.57 -8.72
CA LYS A 326 6.13 -14.73 -8.09
C LYS A 326 5.06 -15.70 -7.73
#